data_dee72f8785ff644e2449bbccac32f0de
#
_entry.id   dee72f8785ff644e2449bbccac32f0de
#
_cell.length_a   1.000
_cell.length_b   1.000
_cell.length_c   1.000
_cell.angle_alpha   90.00
_cell.angle_beta   90.00
_cell.angle_gamma   90.00
#
_symmetry.space_group_name_H-M   'P 1'
#
loop_
_entity.id
_entity.type
_entity.pdbx_description
1 polymer ?
#
loop_
_entity_poly.entity_id
_entity_poly.type
_entity_poly.pdbx_seq_one_letter_code
_entity_poly.pdbx_strand_id
1 'polypeptide(L)'
;MKNHLLTGILLLFAILIFIAGCMEPPIQEPSVSVSEIAVSEVSLQAITVNTTITIFNPNPVVAKLKTVAFDVYSVDDTRNYLGHGEQSNLDLVNNGTTNVTIPITVGNIQALKALGSLVQKGSITLSVNGSASIDIKTTSFEKPFEQKKEFQARDFESLLPITTIPGTSINITEKLQQLRGLLDAVRG
;
A
#
# COMPACT_ATOMS: atom_id res chain seq x y z
N MET A 1 -0.91 -41.86 -58.02
CA MET A 1 -1.48 -40.54 -57.84
C MET A 1 -2.22 -40.35 -56.47
N LYS A 2 -2.95 -41.36 -55.98
CA LYS A 2 -3.70 -41.21 -54.66
C LYS A 2 -2.80 -41.01 -53.43
N ASN A 3 -1.62 -41.68 -53.41
CA ASN A 3 -0.74 -41.62 -52.23
C ASN A 3 -0.02 -40.29 -52.09
N HIS A 4 0.33 -39.58 -53.13
CA HIS A 4 0.98 -38.26 -53.07
C HIS A 4 0.02 -37.18 -52.62
N LEU A 5 -1.27 -37.30 -52.95
CA LEU A 5 -2.30 -36.37 -52.47
C LEU A 5 -2.49 -36.49 -50.94
N LEU A 6 -2.52 -37.72 -50.44
CA LEU A 6 -2.67 -37.99 -48.99
C LEU A 6 -1.46 -37.49 -48.22
N THR A 7 -0.24 -37.69 -48.71
CA THR A 7 1.01 -37.22 -48.11
C THR A 7 1.07 -35.67 -48.06
N GLY A 8 0.61 -35.02 -49.16
CA GLY A 8 0.54 -33.56 -49.22
C GLY A 8 -0.44 -32.96 -48.20
N ILE A 9 -1.62 -33.57 -48.03
CA ILE A 9 -2.62 -33.14 -47.03
C ILE A 9 -2.10 -33.32 -45.62
N LEU A 10 -1.41 -34.42 -45.31
CA LEU A 10 -0.84 -34.69 -44.00
C LEU A 10 0.27 -33.68 -43.63
N LEU A 11 1.10 -33.33 -44.63
CA LEU A 11 2.17 -32.34 -44.46
C LEU A 11 1.61 -30.93 -44.24
N LEU A 12 0.55 -30.55 -44.94
CA LEU A 12 -0.15 -29.28 -44.77
C LEU A 12 -0.80 -29.19 -43.40
N PHE A 13 -1.38 -30.29 -42.92
CA PHE A 13 -2.00 -30.34 -41.57
C PHE A 13 -0.94 -30.26 -40.46
N ALA A 14 0.22 -30.88 -40.65
CA ALA A 14 1.35 -30.75 -39.71
C ALA A 14 1.89 -29.32 -39.64
N ILE A 15 2.00 -28.63 -40.80
CA ILE A 15 2.43 -27.20 -40.81
C ILE A 15 1.41 -26.30 -40.14
N LEU A 16 0.10 -26.53 -40.33
CA LEU A 16 -0.95 -25.78 -39.65
C LEU A 16 -0.92 -25.93 -38.11
N ILE A 17 -0.61 -27.14 -37.61
CA ILE A 17 -0.47 -27.37 -36.14
C ILE A 17 0.74 -26.64 -35.57
N PHE A 18 1.86 -26.58 -36.35
CA PHE A 18 3.06 -25.84 -35.90
C PHE A 18 2.85 -24.33 -35.83
N ILE A 19 2.02 -23.75 -36.71
CA ILE A 19 1.71 -22.29 -36.68
C ILE A 19 0.76 -21.95 -35.56
N ALA A 20 -0.17 -22.83 -35.18
CA ALA A 20 -1.11 -22.61 -34.10
C ALA A 20 -0.48 -22.64 -32.68
N GLY A 21 0.72 -23.25 -32.54
CA GLY A 21 1.37 -23.46 -31.25
C GLY A 21 2.21 -22.30 -30.71
N CYS A 22 2.37 -21.18 -31.42
CA CYS A 22 3.31 -20.12 -31.06
C CYS A 22 2.64 -18.76 -30.75
N MET A 23 1.36 -18.72 -30.47
CA MET A 23 0.77 -17.43 -29.98
C MET A 23 1.02 -17.29 -28.47
N GLU A 24 1.99 -16.48 -28.12
CA GLU A 24 2.12 -16.05 -26.71
C GLU A 24 0.80 -15.41 -26.25
N PRO A 25 0.32 -15.75 -25.04
CA PRO A 25 -0.88 -15.11 -24.52
C PRO A 25 -0.65 -13.59 -24.41
N PRO A 26 -1.68 -12.78 -24.69
CA PRO A 26 -1.57 -11.34 -24.57
C PRO A 26 -1.22 -10.95 -23.14
N ILE A 27 -0.37 -9.95 -22.98
CA ILE A 27 -0.02 -9.40 -21.66
C ILE A 27 -1.30 -8.79 -21.04
N GLN A 28 -1.62 -9.27 -19.84
CA GLN A 28 -2.74 -8.78 -19.05
C GLN A 28 -2.29 -7.67 -18.10
N GLU A 29 -3.18 -6.73 -17.85
CA GLU A 29 -2.92 -5.60 -16.97
C GLU A 29 -2.84 -6.07 -15.51
N PRO A 30 -1.79 -5.69 -14.74
CA PRO A 30 -1.69 -5.98 -13.32
C PRO A 30 -2.69 -5.14 -12.52
N SER A 31 -3.09 -5.62 -11.34
CA SER A 31 -3.88 -4.85 -10.40
C SER A 31 -3.05 -4.40 -9.21
N VAL A 32 -3.36 -3.20 -8.69
CA VAL A 32 -2.70 -2.59 -7.54
C VAL A 32 -3.75 -2.08 -6.57
N SER A 33 -3.56 -2.35 -5.29
CA SER A 33 -4.45 -1.88 -4.22
C SER A 33 -3.67 -1.66 -2.93
N VAL A 34 -4.18 -0.82 -2.05
CA VAL A 34 -3.71 -0.71 -0.67
C VAL A 34 -4.45 -1.77 0.14
N SER A 35 -3.74 -2.77 0.65
CA SER A 35 -4.32 -3.83 1.47
C SER A 35 -4.35 -3.48 2.95
N GLU A 36 -3.39 -2.65 3.41
CA GLU A 36 -3.32 -2.28 4.81
C GLU A 36 -2.74 -0.88 5.00
N ILE A 37 -3.31 -0.14 5.94
CA ILE A 37 -2.73 1.06 6.54
C ILE A 37 -2.70 0.78 8.04
N ALA A 38 -1.52 0.81 8.66
CA ALA A 38 -1.32 0.53 10.08
C ALA A 38 -0.43 1.61 10.71
N VAL A 39 -0.76 2.03 11.93
CA VAL A 39 0.14 2.84 12.74
C VAL A 39 0.97 1.87 13.59
N SER A 40 2.29 1.94 13.50
CA SER A 40 3.20 1.02 14.19
C SER A 40 3.94 1.65 15.36
N GLU A 41 4.08 2.97 15.35
CA GLU A 41 4.75 3.71 16.42
C GLU A 41 4.11 5.08 16.58
N VAL A 42 3.94 5.50 17.85
CA VAL A 42 3.44 6.83 18.21
C VAL A 42 4.33 7.40 19.31
N SER A 43 4.92 8.55 19.04
CA SER A 43 5.70 9.31 20.01
C SER A 43 5.36 10.81 19.90
N LEU A 44 5.86 11.63 20.84
CA LEU A 44 5.71 13.09 20.75
C LEU A 44 6.56 13.68 19.61
N GLN A 45 7.55 12.95 19.09
CA GLN A 45 8.44 13.40 18.03
C GLN A 45 8.02 12.89 16.66
N ALA A 46 7.38 11.72 16.57
CA ALA A 46 7.03 11.10 15.31
C ALA A 46 5.89 10.07 15.44
N ILE A 47 5.22 9.83 14.32
CA ILE A 47 4.30 8.72 14.13
C ILE A 47 4.81 7.92 12.93
N THR A 48 4.87 6.60 13.04
CA THR A 48 5.19 5.71 11.90
C THR A 48 3.93 5.06 11.38
N VAL A 49 3.65 5.30 10.10
CA VAL A 49 2.53 4.71 9.36
C VAL A 49 3.09 3.70 8.37
N ASN A 50 2.72 2.45 8.51
CA ASN A 50 3.04 1.38 7.56
C ASN A 50 1.90 1.26 6.55
N THR A 51 2.23 1.36 5.26
CA THR A 51 1.28 1.16 4.17
C THR A 51 1.68 -0.08 3.38
N THR A 52 0.79 -1.07 3.28
CA THR A 52 1.02 -2.29 2.49
C THR A 52 0.28 -2.18 1.17
N ILE A 53 1.03 -2.19 0.08
CA ILE A 53 0.54 -2.21 -1.29
C ILE A 53 0.55 -3.64 -1.78
N THR A 54 -0.59 -4.12 -2.26
CA THR A 54 -0.76 -5.44 -2.85
C THR A 54 -0.81 -5.31 -4.37
N ILE A 55 0.09 -6.01 -5.05
CA ILE A 55 0.22 -6.02 -6.51
C ILE A 55 0.01 -7.43 -7.00
N PHE A 56 -1.00 -7.65 -7.84
CA PHE A 56 -1.26 -8.93 -8.49
C PHE A 56 -0.83 -8.87 -9.96
N ASN A 57 0.08 -9.77 -10.34
CA ASN A 57 0.53 -9.98 -11.70
C ASN A 57 -0.18 -11.22 -12.28
N PRO A 58 -1.16 -11.07 -13.20
CA PRO A 58 -1.87 -12.19 -13.81
C PRO A 58 -1.06 -12.91 -14.92
N ASN A 59 0.16 -12.42 -15.22
CA ASN A 59 0.94 -12.93 -16.34
C ASN A 59 1.88 -14.06 -15.89
N PRO A 60 2.14 -15.07 -16.78
CA PRO A 60 3.05 -16.16 -16.50
C PRO A 60 4.54 -15.77 -16.59
N VAL A 61 4.81 -14.47 -16.66
CA VAL A 61 6.16 -13.88 -16.71
C VAL A 61 6.37 -12.94 -15.54
N VAL A 62 7.61 -12.82 -15.09
CA VAL A 62 8.00 -11.87 -14.05
C VAL A 62 7.74 -10.45 -14.56
N ALA A 63 7.10 -9.65 -13.72
CA ALA A 63 6.94 -8.21 -13.93
C ALA A 63 7.93 -7.46 -13.03
N LYS A 64 8.24 -6.22 -13.39
CA LYS A 64 9.11 -5.36 -12.60
C LYS A 64 8.34 -4.13 -12.12
N LEU A 65 8.26 -3.96 -10.80
CA LEU A 65 7.82 -2.71 -10.21
C LEU A 65 8.94 -1.68 -10.38
N LYS A 66 8.77 -0.73 -11.28
CA LYS A 66 9.72 0.38 -11.45
C LYS A 66 9.68 1.28 -10.24
N THR A 67 8.48 1.71 -9.89
CA THR A 67 8.24 2.59 -8.75
C THR A 67 6.81 2.42 -8.27
N VAL A 68 6.62 2.40 -6.97
CA VAL A 68 5.37 2.72 -6.30
C VAL A 68 5.63 3.92 -5.41
N ALA A 69 4.83 4.96 -5.59
CA ALA A 69 4.96 6.22 -4.84
C ALA A 69 3.58 6.69 -4.38
N PHE A 70 3.49 7.18 -3.16
CA PHE A 70 2.23 7.66 -2.60
C PHE A 70 2.44 8.70 -1.50
N ASP A 71 1.42 9.50 -1.30
CA ASP A 71 1.32 10.46 -0.22
C ASP A 71 0.29 10.01 0.81
N VAL A 72 0.57 10.28 2.07
CA VAL A 72 -0.34 10.05 3.19
C VAL A 72 -0.84 11.38 3.72
N TYR A 73 -2.14 11.46 3.96
CA TYR A 73 -2.83 12.62 4.51
C TYR A 73 -3.68 12.22 5.71
N SER A 74 -3.82 13.12 6.69
CA SER A 74 -4.99 13.07 7.58
C SER A 74 -6.13 13.86 6.93
N VAL A 75 -7.32 13.27 6.96
CA VAL A 75 -8.51 13.84 6.31
C VAL A 75 -9.61 13.94 7.36
N ASP A 76 -9.66 15.10 8.02
CA ASP A 76 -10.72 15.44 8.96
C ASP A 76 -11.51 16.62 8.36
N ASP A 77 -11.56 17.79 9.05
CA ASP A 77 -12.14 19.04 8.50
C ASP A 77 -11.25 19.64 7.41
N THR A 78 -9.96 19.33 7.47
CA THR A 78 -8.96 19.74 6.48
C THR A 78 -8.08 18.55 6.08
N ARG A 79 -7.61 18.58 4.84
CA ARG A 79 -6.64 17.58 4.36
C ARG A 79 -5.23 18.07 4.71
N ASN A 80 -4.56 17.37 5.64
CA ASN A 80 -3.19 17.69 6.05
C ASN A 80 -2.22 16.63 5.53
N TYR A 81 -1.19 17.06 4.82
CA TYR A 81 -0.11 16.19 4.36
C TYR A 81 0.70 15.67 5.56
N LEU A 82 0.94 14.37 5.60
CA LEU A 82 1.69 13.69 6.65
C LEU A 82 3.07 13.22 6.17
N GLY A 83 3.17 12.71 4.95
CA GLY A 83 4.43 12.22 4.43
C GLY A 83 4.30 11.51 3.10
N HIS A 84 5.45 11.14 2.53
CA HIS A 84 5.62 10.47 1.25
C HIS A 84 6.27 9.10 1.46
N GLY A 85 5.81 8.10 0.73
CA GLY A 85 6.39 6.76 0.67
C GLY A 85 6.73 6.38 -0.75
N GLU A 86 7.89 5.76 -0.94
CA GLU A 86 8.34 5.27 -2.24
C GLU A 86 9.11 3.97 -2.09
N GLN A 87 8.93 3.08 -3.07
CA GLN A 87 9.71 1.86 -3.26
C GLN A 87 9.91 1.63 -4.75
N SER A 88 11.12 1.23 -5.15
CA SER A 88 11.50 1.04 -6.55
C SER A 88 12.23 -0.28 -6.78
N ASN A 89 12.28 -0.72 -8.05
CA ASN A 89 13.12 -1.81 -8.53
C ASN A 89 12.87 -3.16 -7.83
N LEU A 90 11.60 -3.56 -7.68
CA LEU A 90 11.21 -4.84 -7.11
C LEU A 90 10.68 -5.78 -8.19
N ASP A 91 11.11 -7.04 -8.17
CA ASP A 91 10.56 -8.07 -9.04
C ASP A 91 9.22 -8.57 -8.46
N LEU A 92 8.20 -8.62 -9.32
CA LEU A 92 6.87 -9.12 -9.00
C LEU A 92 6.75 -10.57 -9.45
N VAL A 93 6.20 -11.42 -8.59
CA VAL A 93 6.01 -12.84 -8.91
C VAL A 93 5.07 -13.02 -10.11
N ASN A 94 5.34 -14.03 -10.93
CA ASN A 94 4.48 -14.42 -12.04
C ASN A 94 3.23 -15.17 -11.53
N ASN A 95 2.08 -14.93 -12.15
CA ASN A 95 0.77 -15.51 -11.76
C ASN A 95 0.52 -15.41 -10.24
N GLY A 96 0.89 -14.28 -9.64
CA GLY A 96 0.87 -14.20 -8.18
C GLY A 96 0.79 -12.79 -7.62
N THR A 97 0.74 -12.74 -6.30
CA THR A 97 0.62 -11.51 -5.53
C THR A 97 1.94 -11.18 -4.84
N THR A 98 2.36 -9.92 -4.93
CA THR A 98 3.50 -9.36 -4.20
C THR A 98 2.98 -8.28 -3.26
N ASN A 99 3.32 -8.36 -1.98
CA ASN A 99 3.02 -7.33 -0.99
C ASN A 99 4.26 -6.51 -0.69
N VAL A 100 4.11 -5.19 -0.71
CA VAL A 100 5.19 -4.23 -0.44
C VAL A 100 4.75 -3.34 0.71
N THR A 101 5.42 -3.45 1.85
CA THR A 101 5.14 -2.60 3.02
C THR A 101 6.16 -1.48 3.10
N ILE A 102 5.69 -0.24 3.11
CA ILE A 102 6.51 0.96 3.09
C ILE A 102 6.20 1.76 4.36
N PRO A 103 7.18 1.91 5.28
CA PRO A 103 7.05 2.75 6.45
C PRO A 103 7.22 4.22 6.10
N ILE A 104 6.38 5.09 6.66
CA ILE A 104 6.48 6.54 6.58
C ILE A 104 6.58 7.11 7.98
N THR A 105 7.63 7.86 8.24
CA THR A 105 7.78 8.59 9.50
C THR A 105 7.24 10.01 9.34
N VAL A 106 6.17 10.30 10.06
CA VAL A 106 5.52 11.61 10.13
C VAL A 106 6.22 12.43 11.21
N GLY A 107 6.82 13.56 10.82
CA GLY A 107 7.60 14.39 11.75
C GLY A 107 6.72 15.23 12.72
N ASN A 108 7.36 15.88 13.67
CA ASN A 108 6.82 16.52 14.88
C ASN A 108 5.52 17.32 14.68
N ILE A 109 5.50 18.31 13.78
CA ILE A 109 4.37 19.25 13.65
C ILE A 109 3.14 18.52 13.10
N GLN A 110 3.34 17.68 12.09
CA GLN A 110 2.27 16.89 11.46
C GLN A 110 1.75 15.82 12.41
N ALA A 111 2.65 15.14 13.14
CA ALA A 111 2.31 14.18 14.18
C ALA A 111 1.46 14.81 15.30
N LEU A 112 1.86 15.99 15.78
CA LEU A 112 1.11 16.74 16.82
C LEU A 112 -0.30 17.15 16.34
N LYS A 113 -0.44 17.57 15.07
CA LYS A 113 -1.75 17.88 14.49
C LYS A 113 -2.65 16.64 14.40
N ALA A 114 -2.09 15.52 13.93
CA ALA A 114 -2.81 14.26 13.83
C ALA A 114 -3.26 13.75 15.21
N LEU A 115 -2.38 13.77 16.21
CA LEU A 115 -2.71 13.42 17.59
C LEU A 115 -3.73 14.39 18.21
N GLY A 116 -3.65 15.69 17.88
CA GLY A 116 -4.61 16.69 18.31
C GLY A 116 -6.03 16.38 17.82
N SER A 117 -6.20 16.00 16.56
CA SER A 117 -7.49 15.56 16.02
C SER A 117 -7.99 14.30 16.75
N LEU A 118 -7.13 13.31 16.94
CA LEU A 118 -7.46 12.09 17.67
C LEU A 118 -7.96 12.37 19.08
N VAL A 119 -7.29 13.28 19.82
CA VAL A 119 -7.67 13.66 21.18
C VAL A 119 -9.00 14.43 21.23
N GLN A 120 -9.24 15.31 20.25
CA GLN A 120 -10.45 16.14 20.21
C GLN A 120 -11.69 15.39 19.70
N LYS A 121 -11.52 14.55 18.69
CA LYS A 121 -12.63 13.89 17.98
C LYS A 121 -12.79 12.42 18.33
N GLY A 122 -11.83 11.80 19.00
CA GLY A 122 -11.80 10.38 19.32
C GLY A 122 -11.42 9.48 18.13
N SER A 123 -11.25 10.04 16.94
CA SER A 123 -10.83 9.32 15.72
C SER A 123 -9.99 10.18 14.79
N ILE A 124 -9.31 9.55 13.85
CA ILE A 124 -8.56 10.17 12.76
C ILE A 124 -8.71 9.33 11.49
N THR A 125 -8.95 9.96 10.35
CA THR A 125 -8.98 9.29 9.05
C THR A 125 -7.67 9.53 8.32
N LEU A 126 -6.98 8.45 7.94
CA LEU A 126 -5.83 8.49 7.05
C LEU A 126 -6.25 8.18 5.61
N SER A 127 -5.72 8.94 4.65
CA SER A 127 -5.90 8.73 3.22
C SER A 127 -4.54 8.51 2.58
N VAL A 128 -4.39 7.41 1.86
CA VAL A 128 -3.24 7.08 1.02
C VAL A 128 -3.64 7.27 -0.43
N ASN A 129 -2.86 8.03 -1.19
CA ASN A 129 -3.13 8.32 -2.60
C ASN A 129 -1.82 8.26 -3.39
N GLY A 130 -1.75 7.44 -4.43
CA GLY A 130 -0.53 7.25 -5.20
C GLY A 130 -0.70 6.47 -6.48
N SER A 131 0.43 6.07 -7.06
CA SER A 131 0.48 5.23 -8.26
C SER A 131 1.63 4.24 -8.22
N ALA A 132 1.51 3.17 -9.02
CA ALA A 132 2.55 2.19 -9.26
C ALA A 132 2.83 2.09 -10.76
N SER A 133 4.10 2.17 -11.15
CA SER A 133 4.59 1.93 -12.50
C SER A 133 5.19 0.54 -12.60
N ILE A 134 4.61 -0.29 -13.48
CA ILE A 134 4.93 -1.72 -13.60
C ILE A 134 5.30 -2.04 -15.04
N ASP A 135 6.47 -2.63 -15.25
CA ASP A 135 6.92 -3.11 -16.55
C ASP A 135 6.72 -4.63 -16.66
N ILE A 136 6.11 -5.05 -17.76
CA ILE A 136 5.96 -6.47 -18.12
C ILE A 136 6.46 -6.63 -19.55
N LYS A 137 7.63 -7.28 -19.72
CA LYS A 137 8.35 -7.33 -21.00
C LYS A 137 8.59 -5.92 -21.57
N THR A 138 7.94 -5.57 -22.68
CA THR A 138 8.04 -4.29 -23.37
C THR A 138 6.89 -3.34 -23.07
N THR A 139 5.95 -3.72 -22.21
CA THR A 139 4.75 -2.95 -21.89
C THR A 139 4.86 -2.37 -20.48
N SER A 140 4.58 -1.08 -20.35
CA SER A 140 4.52 -0.36 -19.06
C SER A 140 3.06 -0.06 -18.71
N PHE A 141 2.73 -0.25 -17.43
CA PHE A 141 1.41 0.04 -16.86
C PHE A 141 1.56 1.04 -15.73
N GLU A 142 0.71 2.08 -15.73
CA GLU A 142 0.59 3.04 -14.63
C GLU A 142 -0.74 2.78 -13.92
N LYS A 143 -0.68 2.46 -12.62
CA LYS A 143 -1.85 2.06 -11.82
C LYS A 143 -2.03 3.01 -10.65
N PRO A 144 -2.97 3.96 -10.72
CA PRO A 144 -3.33 4.79 -9.59
C PRO A 144 -4.08 3.97 -8.53
N PHE A 145 -3.93 4.38 -7.26
CA PHE A 145 -4.68 3.81 -6.15
C PHE A 145 -4.99 4.88 -5.09
N GLU A 146 -6.11 4.69 -4.41
CA GLU A 146 -6.51 5.49 -3.25
C GLU A 146 -7.17 4.57 -2.22
N GLN A 147 -6.86 4.80 -0.94
CA GLN A 147 -7.49 4.12 0.19
C GLN A 147 -7.62 5.06 1.36
N LYS A 148 -8.77 4.98 2.06
CA LYS A 148 -9.00 5.68 3.34
C LYS A 148 -9.24 4.67 4.44
N LYS A 149 -8.71 4.96 5.63
CA LYS A 149 -8.95 4.17 6.83
C LYS A 149 -9.14 5.08 8.03
N GLU A 150 -10.21 4.88 8.75
CA GLU A 150 -10.47 5.53 10.04
C GLU A 150 -9.87 4.72 11.17
N PHE A 151 -9.20 5.40 12.07
CA PHE A 151 -8.63 4.87 13.29
C PHE A 151 -9.32 5.52 14.50
N GLN A 152 -9.71 4.71 15.46
CA GLN A 152 -10.28 5.16 16.71
C GLN A 152 -9.19 5.37 17.76
N ALA A 153 -9.43 6.22 18.75
CA ALA A 153 -8.46 6.47 19.84
C ALA A 153 -7.98 5.18 20.53
N ARG A 154 -8.86 4.18 20.67
CA ARG A 154 -8.55 2.87 21.24
C ARG A 154 -7.51 2.07 20.44
N ASP A 155 -7.42 2.29 19.13
CA ASP A 155 -6.47 1.59 18.26
C ASP A 155 -5.02 2.02 18.54
N PHE A 156 -4.85 3.18 19.20
CA PHE A 156 -3.56 3.73 19.61
C PHE A 156 -3.20 3.43 21.07
N GLU A 157 -4.08 2.78 21.82
CA GLU A 157 -3.90 2.62 23.27
C GLU A 157 -2.58 1.93 23.65
N SER A 158 -2.18 0.91 22.89
CA SER A 158 -0.92 0.18 23.09
C SER A 158 0.30 0.91 22.54
N LEU A 159 0.12 1.90 21.66
CA LEU A 159 1.18 2.63 20.97
C LEU A 159 1.53 3.95 21.65
N LEU A 160 0.63 4.50 22.49
CA LEU A 160 0.88 5.76 23.19
C LEU A 160 1.98 5.59 24.26
N PRO A 161 3.02 6.44 24.26
CA PRO A 161 4.15 6.35 25.19
C PRO A 161 3.80 6.83 26.60
N ILE A 162 2.63 6.47 27.09
CA ILE A 162 2.16 6.87 28.40
C ILE A 162 2.48 5.77 29.40
N THR A 163 3.38 6.07 30.34
CA THR A 163 3.83 5.15 31.37
C THR A 163 2.66 4.78 32.29
N THR A 164 2.24 3.53 32.25
CA THR A 164 1.31 2.98 33.26
C THR A 164 2.04 2.88 34.59
N ILE A 165 1.55 3.59 35.62
CA ILE A 165 2.00 3.39 36.98
C ILE A 165 1.59 1.97 37.38
N PRO A 166 2.53 1.11 37.85
CA PRO A 166 2.19 -0.25 38.25
C PRO A 166 1.06 -0.26 39.28
N GLY A 167 -0.04 -0.97 38.98
CA GLY A 167 -1.21 -1.08 39.86
C GLY A 167 -2.37 -0.16 39.55
N THR A 168 -2.27 0.71 38.53
CA THR A 168 -3.36 1.59 38.11
C THR A 168 -3.81 1.23 36.68
N SER A 169 -5.06 0.83 36.51
CA SER A 169 -5.68 0.72 35.18
C SER A 169 -6.04 2.13 34.68
N ILE A 170 -5.16 2.76 33.93
CA ILE A 170 -5.44 4.04 33.30
C ILE A 170 -6.33 3.78 32.08
N ASN A 171 -7.51 4.37 32.10
CA ASN A 171 -8.45 4.25 31.00
C ASN A 171 -7.99 5.17 29.83
N ILE A 172 -8.42 4.87 28.59
CA ILE A 172 -8.05 5.62 27.38
C ILE A 172 -8.35 7.14 27.51
N THR A 173 -9.41 7.51 28.22
CA THR A 173 -9.80 8.90 28.45
C THR A 173 -8.74 9.65 29.28
N GLU A 174 -8.18 9.02 30.31
CA GLU A 174 -7.12 9.60 31.13
C GLU A 174 -5.81 9.73 30.33
N LYS A 175 -5.48 8.72 29.51
CA LYS A 175 -4.33 8.78 28.58
C LYS A 175 -4.46 9.94 27.59
N LEU A 176 -5.64 10.13 27.02
CA LEU A 176 -5.91 11.24 26.11
C LEU A 176 -5.85 12.60 26.80
N GLN A 177 -6.30 12.72 28.06
CA GLN A 177 -6.18 13.96 28.82
C GLN A 177 -4.73 14.29 29.15
N GLN A 178 -3.91 13.28 29.51
CA GLN A 178 -2.47 13.49 29.73
C GLN A 178 -1.77 13.94 28.43
N LEU A 179 -2.09 13.31 27.30
CA LEU A 179 -1.58 13.72 26.01
C LEU A 179 -1.98 15.16 25.65
N ARG A 180 -3.23 15.55 25.93
CA ARG A 180 -3.70 16.91 25.74
C ARG A 180 -2.90 17.92 26.57
N GLY A 181 -2.66 17.63 27.85
CA GLY A 181 -1.83 18.47 28.71
C GLY A 181 -0.40 18.65 28.19
N LEU A 182 0.20 17.57 27.63
CA LEU A 182 1.51 17.64 27.00
C LEU A 182 1.49 18.48 25.71
N LEU A 183 0.44 18.34 24.89
CA LEU A 183 0.27 19.11 23.65
C LEU A 183 0.08 20.62 23.95
N ASP A 184 -0.66 20.95 24.97
CA ASP A 184 -0.88 22.35 25.40
C ASP A 184 0.42 22.98 25.95
N ALA A 185 1.24 22.20 26.67
CA ALA A 185 2.54 22.63 27.17
C ALA A 185 3.59 22.88 26.06
N VAL A 186 3.47 22.22 24.91
CA VAL A 186 4.38 22.41 23.73
C VAL A 186 3.93 23.61 22.89
N ARG A 187 2.66 24.04 23.00
CA ARG A 187 2.10 25.17 22.24
C ARG A 187 2.27 26.53 22.88
N GLY A 188 2.54 26.57 24.17
CA GLY A 188 2.82 27.82 24.95
C GLY A 188 4.29 28.18 24.92
#